data_538dabe9cb2f341c660561fbb91e1bda
#
_entry.id   538dabe9cb2f341c660561fbb91e1bda
#
_cell.length_a   1.000
_cell.length_b   1.000
_cell.length_c   1.000
_cell.angle_alpha   90.00
_cell.angle_beta   90.00
_cell.angle_gamma   90.00
#
_symmetry.space_group_name_H-M   'P 1'
#
loop_
_entity.id
_entity.type
_entity.pdbx_description
1 polymer ?
#
loop_
_entity_poly.entity_id
_entity_poly.type
_entity_poly.pdbx_seq_one_letter_code
_entity_poly.pdbx_strand_id
1 'polypeptide(L)'
;MPYMIDGHNLVPHLGLHLADPNDEAKLAAALQRYFARTRRQGTVYFDRQAPGSQAKTSSRHLVVQFVAPPRTADDAIRAHLARLRGEARNWMVVSNDQAVRHAAERAGARSISCEAFAREVLAAQQAGASEKPDGALSPEDLAEFERLFRARDPGDSPS
;
A
#
# COMPACT_ATOMS: atom_id res chain seq x y z
N MET A 1 -12.35 5.32 -7.38
CA MET A 1 -12.51 4.73 -6.06
C MET A 1 -11.15 4.61 -5.39
N PRO A 2 -10.93 5.29 -4.29
CA PRO A 2 -9.66 5.16 -3.57
C PRO A 2 -9.61 3.88 -2.74
N TYR A 3 -8.38 3.45 -2.45
CA TYR A 3 -8.11 2.19 -1.76
C TYR A 3 -7.32 2.43 -0.47
N MET A 4 -7.64 1.66 0.56
CA MET A 4 -6.79 1.51 1.75
C MET A 4 -6.25 0.11 1.77
N ILE A 5 -4.94 -0.04 1.93
CA ILE A 5 -4.28 -1.32 1.78
C ILE A 5 -3.44 -1.63 3.01
N ASP A 6 -3.62 -2.82 3.55
CA ASP A 6 -2.73 -3.39 4.56
C ASP A 6 -1.52 -3.96 3.82
N GLY A 7 -0.41 -3.21 3.82
CA GLY A 7 0.72 -3.52 2.98
C GLY A 7 1.36 -4.88 3.26
N HIS A 8 1.60 -5.20 4.54
CA HIS A 8 2.24 -6.45 4.89
C HIS A 8 1.36 -7.66 4.61
N ASN A 9 0.03 -7.49 4.67
CA ASN A 9 -0.91 -8.54 4.28
C ASN A 9 -0.84 -8.83 2.78
N LEU A 10 -0.56 -7.81 1.98
CA LEU A 10 -0.56 -7.93 0.53
C LEU A 10 0.77 -8.47 -0.04
N VAL A 11 1.88 -8.17 0.63
CA VAL A 11 3.23 -8.51 0.16
C VAL A 11 3.35 -9.95 -0.35
N PRO A 12 2.98 -10.98 0.43
CA PRO A 12 3.18 -12.35 -0.04
C PRO A 12 2.32 -12.73 -1.24
N HIS A 13 1.21 -12.06 -1.44
CA HIS A 13 0.31 -12.37 -2.55
C HIS A 13 0.80 -11.84 -3.90
N LEU A 14 1.81 -10.99 -3.89
CA LEU A 14 2.45 -10.47 -5.10
C LEU A 14 3.80 -11.13 -5.36
N GLY A 15 4.09 -12.23 -4.69
CA GLY A 15 5.35 -12.94 -4.87
C GLY A 15 6.53 -12.30 -4.16
N LEU A 16 6.26 -11.43 -3.20
CA LEU A 16 7.30 -10.75 -2.43
C LEU A 16 7.48 -11.44 -1.08
N HIS A 17 8.53 -11.07 -0.37
CA HIS A 17 8.87 -11.69 0.91
C HIS A 17 8.89 -10.65 2.03
N LEU A 18 8.16 -10.94 3.11
CA LEU A 18 8.07 -10.02 4.25
C LEU A 18 9.43 -9.76 4.92
N ALA A 19 10.35 -10.72 4.82
CA ALA A 19 11.67 -10.59 5.42
C ALA A 19 12.63 -9.69 4.64
N ASP A 20 12.30 -9.37 3.40
CA ASP A 20 13.14 -8.53 2.55
C ASP A 20 12.82 -7.06 2.80
N PRO A 21 13.76 -6.26 3.29
CA PRO A 21 13.49 -4.83 3.54
C PRO A 21 13.15 -4.05 2.26
N ASN A 22 13.51 -4.57 1.08
CA ASN A 22 13.19 -3.92 -0.19
C ASN A 22 11.78 -4.26 -0.68
N ASP A 23 11.10 -5.22 -0.08
CA ASP A 23 9.79 -5.64 -0.56
C ASP A 23 8.72 -4.58 -0.32
N GLU A 24 8.87 -3.76 0.71
CA GLU A 24 7.97 -2.63 0.90
C GLU A 24 8.10 -1.63 -0.26
N ALA A 25 9.31 -1.33 -0.67
CA ALA A 25 9.54 -0.43 -1.80
C ALA A 25 9.04 -1.05 -3.10
N LYS A 26 9.27 -2.35 -3.30
CA LYS A 26 8.78 -3.06 -4.48
C LYS A 26 7.25 -3.07 -4.52
N LEU A 27 6.61 -3.29 -3.39
CA LEU A 27 5.16 -3.23 -3.32
C LEU A 27 4.65 -1.84 -3.64
N ALA A 28 5.26 -0.81 -3.06
CA ALA A 28 4.86 0.57 -3.32
C ALA A 28 5.00 0.91 -4.80
N ALA A 29 6.08 0.48 -5.43
CA ALA A 29 6.29 0.71 -6.86
C ALA A 29 5.23 0.01 -7.70
N ALA A 30 4.90 -1.23 -7.38
CA ALA A 30 3.87 -1.99 -8.09
C ALA A 30 2.50 -1.33 -7.95
N LEU A 31 2.17 -0.87 -6.75
CA LEU A 31 0.90 -0.19 -6.50
C LEU A 31 0.83 1.16 -7.21
N GLN A 32 1.94 1.90 -7.22
CA GLN A 32 1.99 3.17 -7.93
C GLN A 32 1.70 2.97 -9.42
N ARG A 33 2.30 1.96 -10.04
CA ARG A 33 2.04 1.65 -11.44
C ARG A 33 0.58 1.27 -11.68
N TYR A 34 0.05 0.43 -10.78
CA TYR A 34 -1.32 -0.03 -10.90
C TYR A 34 -2.32 1.13 -10.80
N PHE A 35 -2.15 1.98 -9.80
CA PHE A 35 -3.05 3.11 -9.60
C PHE A 35 -2.92 4.17 -10.69
N ALA A 36 -1.71 4.42 -11.17
CA ALA A 36 -1.50 5.33 -12.30
C ALA A 36 -2.21 4.81 -13.55
N ARG A 37 -2.08 3.52 -13.81
CA ARG A 37 -2.68 2.89 -14.98
C ARG A 37 -4.20 2.89 -14.93
N THR A 38 -4.77 2.66 -13.75
CA THR A 38 -6.22 2.61 -13.57
C THR A 38 -6.82 3.97 -13.22
N ARG A 39 -5.99 5.00 -13.09
CA ARG A 39 -6.40 6.35 -12.70
C ARG A 39 -7.13 6.36 -11.36
N ARG A 40 -6.64 5.58 -10.43
CA ARG A 40 -7.16 5.50 -9.07
C ARG A 40 -6.09 5.96 -8.09
N GLN A 41 -6.47 6.02 -6.83
CA GLN A 41 -5.57 6.43 -5.75
C GLN A 41 -5.65 5.42 -4.64
N GLY A 42 -4.58 5.32 -3.88
CA GLY A 42 -4.55 4.42 -2.74
C GLY A 42 -3.62 4.92 -1.65
N THR A 43 -3.88 4.42 -0.45
CA THR A 43 -3.03 4.61 0.72
C THR A 43 -2.63 3.23 1.21
N VAL A 44 -1.34 2.96 1.29
CA VAL A 44 -0.84 1.70 1.82
C VAL A 44 -0.21 1.97 3.18
N TYR A 45 -0.56 1.13 4.16
CA TYR A 45 -0.07 1.22 5.52
C TYR A 45 0.88 0.07 5.79
N PHE A 46 2.03 0.38 6.34
CA PHE A 46 3.03 -0.60 6.76
C PHE A 46 3.32 -0.44 8.24
N ASP A 47 3.44 -1.55 8.95
CA ASP A 47 3.90 -1.52 10.33
C ASP A 47 5.40 -1.26 10.37
N ARG A 48 5.82 -0.37 11.27
CA ARG A 48 7.22 -0.11 11.57
C ARG A 48 7.60 -0.81 12.86
N GLN A 49 8.79 -1.39 12.88
CA GLN A 49 9.27 -2.06 14.08
C GLN A 49 9.97 -1.10 15.03
N ALA A 50 10.50 0.01 14.53
CA ALA A 50 11.20 0.98 15.36
C ALA A 50 10.24 2.06 15.85
N PRO A 51 10.20 2.34 17.17
CA PRO A 51 9.35 3.41 17.69
C PRO A 51 9.84 4.78 17.23
N GLY A 52 8.89 5.69 17.10
CA GLY A 52 9.18 7.10 16.82
C GLY A 52 9.27 7.48 15.36
N SER A 53 9.23 6.54 14.44
CA SER A 53 9.33 6.86 13.02
C SER A 53 8.00 6.75 12.33
N GLN A 54 7.16 7.75 12.49
CA GLN A 54 6.03 7.93 11.61
C GLN A 54 6.52 8.64 10.36
N ALA A 55 6.42 7.96 9.24
CA ALA A 55 6.83 8.51 7.98
C ALA A 55 5.70 8.38 6.98
N LYS A 56 5.43 9.46 6.28
CA LYS A 56 4.41 9.50 5.24
C LYS A 56 5.07 9.98 3.96
N THR A 57 4.88 9.24 2.89
CA THR A 57 5.37 9.61 1.57
C THR A 57 4.19 9.65 0.62
N SER A 58 4.07 10.74 -0.11
CA SER A 58 2.99 10.87 -1.07
C SER A 58 3.55 10.97 -2.47
N SER A 59 3.00 10.22 -3.38
CA SER A 59 3.20 10.40 -4.80
C SER A 59 1.85 10.71 -5.43
N ARG A 60 1.82 10.83 -6.75
CA ARG A 60 0.61 11.26 -7.45
C ARG A 60 -0.58 10.35 -7.23
N HIS A 61 -0.35 9.03 -7.14
CA HIS A 61 -1.42 8.04 -7.04
C HIS A 61 -1.36 7.21 -5.77
N LEU A 62 -0.32 7.33 -4.98
CA LEU A 62 -0.12 6.48 -3.83
C LEU A 62 0.42 7.29 -2.64
N VAL A 63 -0.21 7.08 -1.49
CA VAL A 63 0.33 7.52 -0.21
C VAL A 63 0.86 6.29 0.51
N VAL A 64 2.12 6.33 0.92
CA VAL A 64 2.72 5.29 1.74
C VAL A 64 2.86 5.82 3.15
N GLN A 65 2.30 5.13 4.12
CA GLN A 65 2.36 5.55 5.51
C GLN A 65 2.88 4.42 6.38
N PHE A 66 3.93 4.70 7.15
CA PHE A 66 4.48 3.79 8.12
C PHE A 66 3.89 4.09 9.49
N VAL A 67 3.48 3.05 10.19
CA VAL A 67 2.80 3.17 11.48
C VAL A 67 3.73 2.63 12.56
N ALA A 68 4.09 3.49 13.51
CA ALA A 68 5.02 3.14 14.59
C ALA A 68 4.29 2.46 15.75
N PRO A 69 4.94 1.48 16.42
CA PRO A 69 4.37 0.90 17.63
C PRO A 69 4.07 1.98 18.68
N PRO A 70 3.05 1.80 19.52
CA PRO A 70 2.23 0.59 19.65
C PRO A 70 1.09 0.47 18.65
N ARG A 71 0.92 1.43 17.77
CA ARG A 71 -0.12 1.38 16.75
C ARG A 71 0.27 0.42 15.63
N THR A 72 -0.71 -0.15 14.96
CA THR A 72 -0.52 -1.07 13.84
C THR A 72 -1.16 -0.49 12.57
N ALA A 73 -0.83 -1.09 11.44
CA ALA A 73 -1.50 -0.73 10.18
C ALA A 73 -3.01 -0.92 10.29
N ASP A 74 -3.45 -1.96 11.00
CA ASP A 74 -4.86 -2.22 11.28
C ASP A 74 -5.50 -1.03 12.00
N ASP A 75 -4.85 -0.55 13.07
CA ASP A 75 -5.32 0.63 13.81
C ASP A 75 -5.42 1.86 12.90
N ALA A 76 -4.43 2.06 12.05
CA ALA A 76 -4.39 3.21 11.16
C ALA A 76 -5.53 3.16 10.13
N ILE A 77 -5.83 1.98 9.60
CA ILE A 77 -6.93 1.79 8.65
C ILE A 77 -8.26 2.10 9.34
N ARG A 78 -8.46 1.58 10.54
CA ARG A 78 -9.70 1.85 11.30
C ARG A 78 -9.86 3.34 11.60
N ALA A 79 -8.78 4.00 11.97
CA ALA A 79 -8.82 5.44 12.24
C ALA A 79 -9.12 6.24 10.97
N HIS A 80 -8.56 5.83 9.84
CA HIS A 80 -8.83 6.46 8.55
C HIS A 80 -10.31 6.31 8.18
N LEU A 81 -10.87 5.12 8.34
CA LEU A 81 -12.29 4.88 8.10
C LEU A 81 -13.17 5.77 8.97
N ALA A 82 -12.81 5.92 10.24
CA ALA A 82 -13.57 6.77 11.17
C ALA A 82 -13.53 8.23 10.73
N ARG A 83 -12.40 8.70 10.22
CA ARG A 83 -12.27 10.08 9.74
C ARG A 83 -13.10 10.35 8.48
N LEU A 84 -13.27 9.33 7.64
CA LEU A 84 -14.01 9.50 6.38
C LEU A 84 -15.52 9.64 6.58
N ARG A 85 -16.05 9.10 7.66
CA ARG A 85 -17.47 9.12 7.94
C ARG A 85 -18.28 8.61 6.72
N GLY A 86 -19.23 9.39 6.22
CA GLY A 86 -20.06 8.98 5.09
C GLY A 86 -19.30 8.76 3.79
N GLU A 87 -18.11 9.35 3.65
CA GLU A 87 -17.29 9.15 2.46
C GLU A 87 -16.66 7.76 2.38
N ALA A 88 -16.65 7.02 3.49
CA ALA A 88 -16.10 5.67 3.51
C ALA A 88 -16.76 4.77 2.45
N ARG A 89 -18.01 5.01 2.11
CA ARG A 89 -18.72 4.25 1.08
C ARG A 89 -18.05 4.30 -0.29
N ASN A 90 -17.19 5.29 -0.51
CA ASN A 90 -16.47 5.45 -1.77
C ASN A 90 -15.09 4.79 -1.76
N TRP A 91 -14.75 4.12 -0.67
CA TRP A 91 -13.43 3.52 -0.47
C TRP A 91 -13.49 2.01 -0.52
N MET A 92 -12.39 1.42 -0.97
CA MET A 92 -12.17 -0.03 -0.96
C MET A 92 -11.05 -0.34 0.02
N VAL A 93 -11.29 -1.27 0.94
CA VAL A 93 -10.29 -1.71 1.91
C VAL A 93 -9.75 -3.08 1.47
N VAL A 94 -8.43 -3.19 1.38
CA VAL A 94 -7.75 -4.42 0.98
C VAL A 94 -7.08 -5.02 2.22
N SER A 95 -7.62 -6.11 2.72
CA SER A 95 -7.09 -6.81 3.88
C SER A 95 -7.68 -8.21 3.99
N ASN A 96 -6.91 -9.13 4.57
CA ASN A 96 -7.42 -10.46 4.93
C ASN A 96 -7.84 -10.53 6.40
N ASP A 97 -7.58 -9.48 7.17
CA ASP A 97 -7.94 -9.44 8.58
C ASP A 97 -9.44 -9.22 8.70
N GLN A 98 -10.14 -10.16 9.37
CA GLN A 98 -11.58 -10.09 9.54
C GLN A 98 -12.02 -8.86 10.33
N ALA A 99 -11.25 -8.46 11.32
CA ALA A 99 -11.58 -7.28 12.12
C ALA A 99 -11.53 -6.02 11.27
N VAL A 100 -10.54 -5.91 10.39
CA VAL A 100 -10.43 -4.79 9.45
C VAL A 100 -11.60 -4.78 8.47
N ARG A 101 -11.93 -5.95 7.93
CA ARG A 101 -13.02 -6.06 6.96
C ARG A 101 -14.36 -5.73 7.61
N HIS A 102 -14.59 -6.17 8.86
CA HIS A 102 -15.80 -5.81 9.59
C HIS A 102 -15.87 -4.31 9.88
N ALA A 103 -14.72 -3.71 10.22
CA ALA A 103 -14.67 -2.26 10.43
C ALA A 103 -15.01 -1.51 9.15
N ALA A 104 -14.54 -1.99 8.00
CA ALA A 104 -14.87 -1.41 6.71
C ALA A 104 -16.37 -1.49 6.44
N GLU A 105 -16.96 -2.66 6.65
CA GLU A 105 -18.39 -2.86 6.43
C GLU A 105 -19.23 -1.95 7.33
N ARG A 106 -18.87 -1.83 8.60
CA ARG A 106 -19.57 -0.96 9.53
C ARG A 106 -19.46 0.51 9.15
N ALA A 107 -18.35 0.89 8.55
CA ALA A 107 -18.16 2.26 8.07
C ALA A 107 -18.87 2.52 6.74
N GLY A 108 -19.37 1.47 6.08
CA GLY A 108 -20.01 1.58 4.78
C GLY A 108 -19.04 1.42 3.61
N ALA A 109 -17.78 1.11 3.87
CA ALA A 109 -16.79 0.87 2.83
C ALA A 109 -16.91 -0.54 2.27
N ARG A 110 -16.39 -0.72 1.07
CA ARG A 110 -16.25 -2.04 0.49
C ARG A 110 -14.95 -2.68 0.95
N SER A 111 -14.89 -3.99 0.92
CA SER A 111 -13.65 -4.70 1.23
C SER A 111 -13.39 -5.79 0.20
N ILE A 112 -12.12 -6.07 -0.02
CA ILE A 112 -11.66 -7.10 -0.93
C ILE A 112 -10.50 -7.83 -0.25
N SER A 113 -10.36 -9.12 -0.50
CA SER A 113 -9.25 -9.89 0.04
C SER A 113 -7.94 -9.50 -0.66
N CYS A 114 -6.82 -9.77 0.01
CA CYS A 114 -5.51 -9.54 -0.59
C CYS A 114 -5.30 -10.40 -1.83
N GLU A 115 -5.79 -11.65 -1.82
CA GLU A 115 -5.69 -12.54 -2.98
C GLU A 115 -6.42 -11.97 -4.19
N ALA A 116 -7.63 -11.48 -3.99
CA ALA A 116 -8.42 -10.93 -5.09
C ALA A 116 -7.80 -9.66 -5.65
N PHE A 117 -7.33 -8.78 -4.77
CA PHE A 117 -6.68 -7.56 -5.22
C PHE A 117 -5.35 -7.85 -5.92
N ALA A 118 -4.58 -8.80 -5.39
CA ALA A 118 -3.32 -9.19 -6.03
C ALA A 118 -3.54 -9.69 -7.45
N ARG A 119 -4.62 -10.45 -7.68
CA ARG A 119 -4.96 -10.90 -9.03
C ARG A 119 -5.21 -9.72 -9.97
N GLU A 120 -5.88 -8.68 -9.48
CA GLU A 120 -6.11 -7.48 -10.29
C GLU A 120 -4.80 -6.77 -10.64
N VAL A 121 -3.91 -6.65 -9.65
CA VAL A 121 -2.62 -6.00 -9.86
C VAL A 121 -1.77 -6.78 -10.85
N LEU A 122 -1.70 -8.10 -10.68
CA LEU A 122 -0.90 -8.96 -11.56
C LEU A 122 -1.46 -8.99 -12.98
N ALA A 123 -2.78 -9.01 -13.13
CA ALA A 123 -3.41 -8.94 -14.44
C ALA A 123 -3.08 -7.63 -15.14
N ALA A 124 -3.07 -6.52 -14.41
CA ALA A 124 -2.71 -5.23 -14.97
C ALA A 124 -1.23 -5.18 -15.37
N GLN A 125 -0.36 -5.83 -14.61
CA GLN A 125 1.07 -5.93 -14.96
C GLN A 125 1.26 -6.71 -16.26
N GLN A 126 0.55 -7.80 -16.43
CA GLN A 126 0.63 -8.61 -17.65
C GLN A 126 0.09 -7.85 -18.87
N ALA A 127 -1.01 -7.14 -18.69
CA ALA A 127 -1.54 -6.30 -19.76
C ALA A 127 -0.56 -5.19 -20.13
N GLY A 128 0.13 -4.62 -19.13
CA GLY A 128 1.16 -3.61 -19.36
C GLY A 128 2.41 -4.14 -20.04
N ALA A 129 2.72 -5.44 -19.86
CA ALA A 129 3.90 -6.05 -20.49
C ALA A 129 3.70 -6.27 -21.99
N SER A 130 2.46 -6.39 -22.45
CA SER A 130 2.14 -6.56 -23.87
C SER A 130 1.99 -5.22 -24.60
N GLU A 131 1.96 -4.12 -23.88
CA GLU A 131 1.91 -2.77 -24.41
C GLU A 131 3.22 -2.07 -24.06
N LYS A 132 3.49 -0.93 -24.71
CA LYS A 132 4.57 -0.09 -24.22
C LYS A 132 4.26 0.32 -22.80
N PRO A 133 5.24 0.32 -21.88
CA PRO A 133 4.96 0.53 -20.46
C PRO A 133 4.71 1.99 -20.11
N ASP A 134 3.65 2.57 -20.65
CA ASP A 134 3.31 3.97 -20.39
C ASP A 134 2.89 4.19 -18.94
N GLY A 135 2.40 3.17 -18.27
CA GLY A 135 2.05 3.24 -16.86
C GLY A 135 3.17 2.80 -15.92
N ALA A 136 4.28 2.33 -16.44
CA ALA A 136 5.38 1.85 -15.61
C ALA A 136 6.12 3.01 -14.97
N LEU A 137 6.63 2.80 -13.76
CA LEU A 137 7.51 3.76 -13.12
C LEU A 137 8.78 3.87 -13.95
N SER A 138 9.23 5.10 -14.17
CA SER A 138 10.53 5.32 -14.77
C SER A 138 11.61 4.85 -13.80
N PRO A 139 12.83 4.55 -14.28
CA PRO A 139 13.93 4.25 -13.38
C PRO A 139 14.18 5.34 -12.34
N GLU A 140 13.89 6.59 -12.70
CA GLU A 140 14.02 7.72 -11.80
C GLU A 140 13.00 7.67 -10.66
N ASP A 141 11.75 7.34 -10.98
CA ASP A 141 10.69 7.19 -9.98
C ASP A 141 10.99 6.04 -9.03
N LEU A 142 11.47 4.94 -9.57
CA LEU A 142 11.83 3.78 -8.76
C LEU A 142 12.98 4.12 -7.81
N ALA A 143 14.00 4.81 -8.31
CA ALA A 143 15.12 5.24 -7.49
C ALA A 143 14.68 6.20 -6.38
N GLU A 144 13.73 7.08 -6.69
CA GLU A 144 13.17 8.00 -5.71
C GLU A 144 12.46 7.24 -4.58
N PHE A 145 11.64 6.26 -4.92
CA PHE A 145 10.99 5.41 -3.90
C PHE A 145 12.03 4.72 -3.02
N GLU A 146 13.04 4.10 -3.63
CA GLU A 146 14.09 3.42 -2.88
C GLU A 146 14.82 4.36 -1.94
N ARG A 147 15.16 5.55 -2.40
CA ARG A 147 15.83 6.54 -1.58
C ARG A 147 14.99 6.99 -0.40
N LEU A 148 13.69 7.20 -0.62
CA LEU A 148 12.77 7.61 0.44
C LEU A 148 12.63 6.52 1.51
N PHE A 149 12.56 5.27 1.09
CA PHE A 149 12.48 4.15 2.04
C PHE A 149 13.76 4.02 2.85
N ARG A 150 14.92 4.19 2.23
CA ARG A 150 16.21 4.14 2.96
C ARG A 150 16.35 5.28 3.95
N ALA A 151 15.96 6.48 3.56
CA ALA A 151 16.07 7.64 4.43
C ALA A 151 15.22 7.52 5.68
N ARG A 152 14.17 6.72 5.65
CA ARG A 152 13.23 6.57 6.74
C ARG A 152 13.55 5.46 7.70
N ASP A 153 14.51 4.64 7.37
CA ASP A 153 14.86 3.50 8.20
C ASP A 153 16.33 3.60 8.61
N PRO A 154 16.64 4.38 9.66
CA PRO A 154 18.01 4.54 10.09
C PRO A 154 18.63 3.26 10.62
N GLY A 155 17.81 2.31 11.07
CA GLY A 155 18.29 1.00 11.49
C GLY A 155 18.70 0.11 10.34
N ASP A 156 18.29 0.45 9.15
CA ASP A 156 18.55 -0.29 7.93
C ASP A 156 19.66 0.37 7.10
N SER A 157 20.35 1.30 7.70
CA SER A 157 21.45 1.96 7.04
C SER A 157 22.50 0.92 6.69
N PRO A 158 22.80 0.72 5.43
CA PRO A 158 23.93 -0.13 5.08
C PRO A 158 25.18 0.57 5.57
N SER A 159 25.75 -0.04 6.53
CA SER A 159 27.03 0.41 7.03
C SER A 159 28.06 0.30 5.93
#